data_debaa7461e4d02c727e5bbb50d8b4840
#
_entry.id   debaa7461e4d02c727e5bbb50d8b4840
#
_cell.length_a   1.000
_cell.length_b   1.000
_cell.length_c   1.000
_cell.angle_alpha   90.00
_cell.angle_beta   90.00
_cell.angle_gamma   90.00
#
_symmetry.space_group_name_H-M   'P 1'
#
loop_
_entity.id
_entity.type
_entity.pdbx_description
1 polymer ?
#
loop_
_entity_poly.entity_id
_entity_poly.type
_entity_poly.pdbx_seq_one_letter_code
_entity_poly.pdbx_strand_id
1 'polypeptide(L)'
;MKKLLIVLFIMMNSPAFCQEWLTDFDAAKKQAATTGKNILLVFSGPEWCNNCTKLDTLVWNSPEFKAEAEKSWILLRADFAQKKGIPEPVNVNDTKMILTEKYNRDGFFPFIVLLDKSGKKLGKTGYEKFETVAEYIKLFKTLARQ
;
A
#
# COMPACT_ATOMS: atom_id res chain seq x y z
N MET A 1 -3.82 -52.80 -29.27
CA MET A 1 -4.72 -51.75 -28.80
C MET A 1 -3.90 -50.83 -27.90
N LYS A 2 -3.40 -49.75 -28.45
CA LYS A 2 -2.60 -48.75 -27.69
C LYS A 2 -3.53 -47.76 -27.04
N LYS A 3 -3.64 -47.82 -25.70
CA LYS A 3 -4.38 -46.82 -24.92
C LYS A 3 -3.55 -45.52 -24.83
N LEU A 4 -3.99 -44.52 -25.56
CA LEU A 4 -3.39 -43.19 -25.58
C LEU A 4 -3.86 -42.44 -24.32
N LEU A 5 -3.01 -42.36 -23.29
CA LEU A 5 -3.24 -41.53 -22.10
C LEU A 5 -2.96 -40.07 -22.48
N ILE A 6 -4.02 -39.32 -22.76
CA ILE A 6 -3.95 -37.86 -22.90
C ILE A 6 -3.90 -37.29 -21.47
N VAL A 7 -2.69 -36.95 -21.02
CA VAL A 7 -2.49 -36.16 -19.81
C VAL A 7 -2.87 -34.70 -20.16
N LEU A 8 -4.06 -34.30 -19.75
CA LEU A 8 -4.54 -32.93 -19.85
C LEU A 8 -3.77 -32.07 -18.84
N PHE A 9 -2.70 -31.43 -19.30
CA PHE A 9 -1.94 -30.46 -18.52
C PHE A 9 -2.79 -29.17 -18.42
N ILE A 10 -3.63 -29.06 -17.38
CA ILE A 10 -4.34 -27.84 -17.06
C ILE A 10 -3.29 -26.85 -16.59
N MET A 11 -2.80 -26.00 -17.50
CA MET A 11 -2.06 -24.80 -17.14
C MET A 11 -2.99 -23.89 -16.33
N MET A 12 -2.85 -23.94 -15.01
CA MET A 12 -3.40 -22.92 -14.13
C MET A 12 -2.66 -21.62 -14.43
N ASN A 13 -3.17 -20.86 -15.41
CA ASN A 13 -2.84 -19.45 -15.54
C ASN A 13 -3.39 -18.74 -14.31
N SER A 14 -2.62 -18.68 -13.25
CA SER A 14 -2.84 -17.72 -12.18
C SER A 14 -2.61 -16.35 -12.82
N PRO A 15 -3.61 -15.45 -12.89
CA PRO A 15 -3.35 -14.09 -13.28
C PRO A 15 -2.31 -13.56 -12.30
N ALA A 16 -1.14 -13.18 -12.80
CA ALA A 16 -0.18 -12.39 -12.06
C ALA A 16 -0.87 -11.04 -11.77
N PHE A 17 -1.58 -10.95 -10.67
CA PHE A 17 -2.07 -9.68 -10.15
C PHE A 17 -0.83 -8.88 -9.77
N CYS A 18 -0.38 -8.03 -10.70
CA CYS A 18 0.51 -6.95 -10.34
C CYS A 18 -0.24 -6.09 -9.33
N GLN A 19 0.13 -6.15 -8.06
CA GLN A 19 -0.54 -5.40 -7.02
C GLN A 19 -0.30 -3.92 -7.26
N GLU A 20 -1.36 -3.25 -7.70
CA GLU A 20 -1.37 -1.83 -7.99
C GLU A 20 -1.71 -1.02 -6.74
N TRP A 21 -1.10 0.16 -6.60
CA TRP A 21 -1.46 1.12 -5.58
C TRP A 21 -2.82 1.74 -5.91
N LEU A 22 -3.79 1.54 -5.02
CA LEU A 22 -5.07 2.19 -5.11
C LEU A 22 -5.00 3.62 -4.59
N THR A 23 -5.86 4.48 -5.09
CA THR A 23 -6.06 5.86 -4.62
C THR A 23 -7.47 6.10 -4.09
N ASP A 24 -8.37 5.16 -4.31
CA ASP A 24 -9.75 5.17 -3.84
C ASP A 24 -9.90 4.33 -2.58
N PHE A 25 -10.37 4.93 -1.50
CA PHE A 25 -10.49 4.27 -0.20
C PHE A 25 -11.62 3.23 -0.16
N ASP A 26 -12.73 3.50 -0.84
CA ASP A 26 -13.85 2.55 -0.86
C ASP A 26 -13.51 1.33 -1.69
N ALA A 27 -12.80 1.51 -2.80
CA ALA A 27 -12.24 0.40 -3.56
C ALA A 27 -11.27 -0.43 -2.72
N ALA A 28 -10.39 0.21 -1.95
CA ALA A 28 -9.46 -0.50 -1.06
C ALA A 28 -10.18 -1.31 0.02
N LYS A 29 -11.20 -0.74 0.67
CA LYS A 29 -12.04 -1.46 1.65
C LYS A 29 -12.77 -2.64 1.02
N LYS A 30 -13.33 -2.47 -0.18
CA LYS A 30 -14.00 -3.54 -0.92
C LYS A 30 -13.07 -4.71 -1.22
N GLN A 31 -11.85 -4.42 -1.70
CA GLN A 31 -10.85 -5.46 -1.95
C GLN A 31 -10.40 -6.12 -0.63
N ALA A 32 -10.18 -5.34 0.42
CA ALA A 32 -9.81 -5.85 1.74
C ALA A 32 -10.88 -6.78 2.32
N ALA A 33 -12.16 -6.43 2.19
CA ALA A 33 -13.28 -7.27 2.62
C ALA A 33 -13.35 -8.58 1.84
N THR A 34 -13.10 -8.56 0.53
CA THR A 34 -13.13 -9.73 -0.33
C THR A 34 -11.95 -10.68 -0.08
N THR A 35 -10.76 -10.13 0.15
CA THR A 35 -9.52 -10.90 0.29
C THR A 35 -9.16 -11.24 1.74
N GLY A 36 -9.79 -10.58 2.71
CA GLY A 36 -9.46 -10.69 4.13
C GLY A 36 -8.17 -9.98 4.54
N LYS A 37 -7.53 -9.25 3.62
CA LYS A 37 -6.27 -8.54 3.87
C LYS A 37 -6.49 -7.21 4.57
N ASN A 38 -5.48 -6.76 5.30
CA ASN A 38 -5.41 -5.41 5.84
C ASN A 38 -5.04 -4.39 4.74
N ILE A 39 -5.31 -3.11 4.99
CA ILE A 39 -4.95 -2.02 4.07
C ILE A 39 -3.70 -1.33 4.60
N LEU A 40 -2.66 -1.24 3.78
CA LEU A 40 -1.46 -0.44 4.06
C LEU A 40 -1.61 0.91 3.37
N LEU A 41 -1.98 1.93 4.15
CA LEU A 41 -2.16 3.30 3.69
C LEU A 41 -0.87 4.08 3.84
N VAL A 42 -0.42 4.73 2.77
CA VAL A 42 0.80 5.54 2.75
C VAL A 42 0.48 6.97 2.34
N PHE A 43 0.84 7.93 3.17
CA PHE A 43 0.86 9.35 2.84
C PHE A 43 2.26 9.74 2.36
N SER A 44 2.37 10.30 1.16
CA SER A 44 3.65 10.60 0.54
C SER A 44 3.63 11.96 -0.17
N GLY A 45 4.82 12.56 -0.27
CA GLY A 45 5.07 13.79 -1.03
C GLY A 45 6.21 13.55 -2.02
N PRO A 46 5.96 12.86 -3.16
CA PRO A 46 7.02 12.30 -4.01
C PRO A 46 8.00 13.32 -4.56
N GLU A 47 7.59 14.58 -4.70
CA GLU A 47 8.43 15.63 -5.31
C GLU A 47 9.22 16.46 -4.29
N TRP A 48 8.82 16.49 -3.03
CA TRP A 48 9.38 17.37 -2.01
C TRP A 48 9.84 16.67 -0.73
N CYS A 49 9.45 15.42 -0.54
CA CYS A 49 9.75 14.65 0.67
C CYS A 49 10.90 13.65 0.40
N ASN A 50 12.13 14.02 0.77
CA ASN A 50 13.30 13.16 0.58
C ASN A 50 13.16 11.77 1.21
N ASN A 51 12.55 11.66 2.38
CA ASN A 51 12.35 10.37 3.03
C ASN A 51 11.28 9.53 2.34
N CYS A 52 10.30 10.17 1.69
CA CYS A 52 9.33 9.47 0.84
C CYS A 52 10.03 8.83 -0.36
N THR A 53 10.90 9.60 -1.04
CA THR A 53 11.69 9.11 -2.17
C THR A 53 12.60 7.94 -1.77
N LYS A 54 13.20 7.99 -0.57
CA LYS A 54 14.00 6.87 -0.05
C LYS A 54 13.15 5.61 0.14
N LEU A 55 11.92 5.73 0.66
CA LEU A 55 11.01 4.60 0.79
C LEU A 55 10.55 4.08 -0.57
N ASP A 56 10.30 4.96 -1.55
CA ASP A 56 9.96 4.55 -2.91
C ASP A 56 11.07 3.67 -3.50
N THR A 57 12.33 4.08 -3.35
CA THR A 57 13.47 3.36 -3.89
C THR A 57 13.78 2.08 -3.13
N LEU A 58 13.84 2.15 -1.79
CA LEU A 58 14.27 1.03 -0.96
C LEU A 58 13.15 0.00 -0.77
N VAL A 59 11.91 0.44 -0.55
CA VAL A 59 10.83 -0.45 -0.09
C VAL A 59 9.82 -0.70 -1.21
N TRP A 60 9.08 0.34 -1.63
CA TRP A 60 7.90 0.16 -2.47
C TRP A 60 8.19 -0.45 -3.84
N ASN A 61 9.36 -0.14 -4.41
CA ASN A 61 9.79 -0.66 -5.71
C ASN A 61 10.54 -2.00 -5.62
N SER A 62 10.89 -2.47 -4.41
CA SER A 62 11.63 -3.72 -4.26
C SER A 62 10.79 -4.95 -4.62
N PRO A 63 11.40 -5.98 -5.23
CA PRO A 63 10.72 -7.24 -5.52
C PRO A 63 10.22 -7.94 -4.26
N GLU A 64 10.97 -7.86 -3.15
CA GLU A 64 10.61 -8.48 -1.87
C GLU A 64 9.34 -7.86 -1.30
N PHE A 65 9.26 -6.52 -1.29
CA PHE A 65 8.06 -5.84 -0.81
C PHE A 65 6.84 -6.17 -1.69
N LYS A 66 6.99 -6.14 -3.01
CA LYS A 66 5.91 -6.46 -3.94
C LYS A 66 5.36 -7.86 -3.73
N ALA A 67 6.25 -8.86 -3.58
CA ALA A 67 5.85 -10.24 -3.32
C ALA A 67 5.15 -10.42 -1.97
N GLU A 68 5.60 -9.71 -0.93
CA GLU A 68 4.95 -9.74 0.38
C GLU A 68 3.61 -9.00 0.39
N ALA A 69 3.56 -7.84 -0.25
CA ALA A 69 2.37 -7.02 -0.32
C ALA A 69 1.22 -7.76 -1.02
N GLU A 70 1.53 -8.48 -2.12
CA GLU A 70 0.55 -9.31 -2.81
C GLU A 70 -0.13 -10.34 -1.88
N LYS A 71 0.56 -10.83 -0.86
CA LYS A 71 0.03 -11.80 0.10
C LYS A 71 -0.69 -11.14 1.28
N SER A 72 -0.17 -10.00 1.75
CA SER A 72 -0.47 -9.49 3.09
C SER A 72 -1.35 -8.24 3.12
N TRP A 73 -1.28 -7.37 2.11
CA TRP A 73 -1.93 -6.06 2.18
C TRP A 73 -2.63 -5.66 0.89
N ILE A 74 -3.64 -4.81 1.02
CA ILE A 74 -4.14 -3.95 -0.05
C ILE A 74 -3.39 -2.63 0.07
N LEU A 75 -2.75 -2.19 -1.01
CA LEU A 75 -1.96 -0.97 -1.02
C LEU A 75 -2.83 0.24 -1.37
N LEU A 76 -2.83 1.24 -0.50
CA LEU A 76 -3.55 2.51 -0.71
C LEU A 76 -2.59 3.68 -0.55
N ARG A 77 -2.61 4.61 -1.50
CA ARG A 77 -1.69 5.74 -1.52
C ARG A 77 -2.41 7.08 -1.57
N ALA A 78 -1.96 8.02 -0.74
CA ALA A 78 -2.36 9.41 -0.73
C ALA A 78 -1.13 10.29 -1.00
N ASP A 79 -0.93 10.64 -2.28
CA ASP A 79 0.21 11.42 -2.73
C ASP A 79 -0.14 12.90 -2.83
N PHE A 80 0.71 13.73 -2.25
CA PHE A 80 0.62 15.19 -2.25
C PHE A 80 1.76 15.77 -3.06
N ALA A 81 1.58 15.88 -4.38
CA ALA A 81 2.54 16.50 -5.27
C ALA A 81 2.47 18.04 -5.14
N GLN A 82 3.59 18.69 -4.85
CA GLN A 82 3.68 20.16 -4.95
C GLN A 82 4.02 20.52 -6.40
N LYS A 83 3.05 21.07 -7.13
CA LYS A 83 3.36 21.80 -8.37
C LYS A 83 4.01 23.11 -7.98
N LYS A 84 5.25 23.35 -8.43
CA LYS A 84 5.96 24.61 -8.17
C LYS A 84 5.06 25.82 -8.48
N GLY A 85 4.74 26.60 -7.46
CA GLY A 85 4.06 27.89 -7.59
C GLY A 85 2.53 27.85 -7.75
N ILE A 86 1.89 26.70 -7.74
CA ILE A 86 0.43 26.59 -7.81
C ILE A 86 -0.04 25.78 -6.59
N PRO A 87 -0.74 26.40 -5.61
CA PRO A 87 -1.40 25.65 -4.55
C PRO A 87 -2.39 24.68 -5.18
N GLU A 88 -2.35 23.40 -4.81
CA GLU A 88 -3.45 22.49 -5.17
C GLU A 88 -4.76 23.07 -4.60
N PRO A 89 -5.82 23.21 -5.42
CA PRO A 89 -7.10 23.63 -4.89
C PRO A 89 -7.57 22.60 -3.85
N VAL A 90 -7.86 23.07 -2.65
CA VAL A 90 -8.34 22.23 -1.56
C VAL A 90 -9.76 21.78 -1.91
N ASN A 91 -9.89 20.56 -2.42
CA ASN A 91 -11.18 19.90 -2.57
C ASN A 91 -11.44 19.04 -1.33
N VAL A 92 -12.32 19.50 -0.46
CA VAL A 92 -12.68 18.79 0.78
C VAL A 92 -13.30 17.41 0.55
N ASN A 93 -13.80 17.14 -0.66
CA ASN A 93 -14.33 15.85 -1.08
C ASN A 93 -13.27 14.95 -1.72
N ASP A 94 -12.04 15.42 -1.84
CA ASP A 94 -10.93 14.59 -2.33
C ASP A 94 -10.64 13.47 -1.31
N THR A 95 -10.56 12.26 -1.79
CA THR A 95 -10.21 11.07 -0.97
C THR A 95 -8.95 11.30 -0.15
N LYS A 96 -7.94 11.99 -0.68
CA LYS A 96 -6.70 12.34 0.05
C LYS A 96 -6.98 13.21 1.27
N MET A 97 -7.83 14.21 1.13
CA MET A 97 -8.19 15.12 2.22
C MET A 97 -8.99 14.40 3.29
N ILE A 98 -9.94 13.55 2.91
CA ILE A 98 -10.72 12.71 3.83
C ILE A 98 -9.81 11.76 4.60
N LEU A 99 -8.86 11.12 3.94
CA LEU A 99 -7.89 10.22 4.56
C LEU A 99 -6.96 10.98 5.52
N THR A 100 -6.52 12.19 5.14
CA THR A 100 -5.66 13.04 5.97
C THR A 100 -6.38 13.45 7.25
N GLU A 101 -7.60 13.96 7.13
CA GLU A 101 -8.41 14.35 8.29
C GLU A 101 -8.64 13.17 9.25
N LYS A 102 -8.83 11.98 8.72
CA LYS A 102 -9.12 10.80 9.53
C LYS A 102 -7.88 10.15 10.15
N TYR A 103 -6.77 10.10 9.43
CA TYR A 103 -5.62 9.28 9.83
C TYR A 103 -4.31 10.03 10.01
N ASN A 104 -4.16 11.23 9.42
CA ASN A 104 -2.91 12.01 9.42
C ASN A 104 -3.15 13.52 9.65
N ARG A 105 -3.93 13.88 10.64
CA ARG A 105 -4.27 15.28 10.95
C ARG A 105 -3.05 16.17 11.18
N ASP A 106 -1.98 15.59 11.73
CA ASP A 106 -0.75 16.31 12.05
C ASP A 106 0.12 16.53 10.80
N GLY A 107 -0.22 15.95 9.66
CA GLY A 107 0.46 16.16 8.39
C GLY A 107 1.87 15.59 8.33
N PHE A 108 2.12 14.42 8.88
CA PHE A 108 3.43 13.76 8.79
C PHE A 108 3.67 13.12 7.42
N PHE A 109 4.92 13.23 6.90
CA PHE A 109 5.36 12.64 5.65
C PHE A 109 6.79 12.10 5.73
N PRO A 110 7.06 10.87 5.27
CA PRO A 110 6.06 9.86 4.95
C PRO A 110 5.33 9.40 6.21
N PHE A 111 4.08 8.98 6.06
CA PHE A 111 3.33 8.42 7.15
C PHE A 111 2.59 7.17 6.69
N ILE A 112 2.76 6.08 7.43
CA ILE A 112 2.24 4.77 7.08
C ILE A 112 1.25 4.34 8.15
N VAL A 113 0.06 3.93 7.74
CA VAL A 113 -1.01 3.48 8.64
C VAL A 113 -1.50 2.11 8.17
N LEU A 114 -1.49 1.15 9.07
CA LEU A 114 -2.13 -0.13 8.84
C LEU A 114 -3.57 -0.07 9.31
N LEU A 115 -4.49 -0.40 8.41
CA LEU A 115 -5.92 -0.45 8.68
C LEU A 115 -6.43 -1.88 8.52
N ASP A 116 -7.45 -2.25 9.29
CA ASP A 116 -8.20 -3.45 9.01
C ASP A 116 -9.13 -3.28 7.79
N LYS A 117 -9.80 -4.33 7.38
CA LYS A 117 -10.73 -4.35 6.25
C LYS A 117 -11.91 -3.38 6.38
N SER A 118 -12.23 -2.92 7.59
CA SER A 118 -13.28 -1.92 7.84
C SER A 118 -12.77 -0.48 7.78
N GLY A 119 -11.45 -0.28 7.74
CA GLY A 119 -10.79 1.00 7.81
C GLY A 119 -10.50 1.46 9.25
N LYS A 120 -10.54 0.56 10.23
CA LYS A 120 -10.08 0.86 11.58
C LYS A 120 -8.57 0.82 11.64
N LYS A 121 -7.94 1.82 12.27
CA LYS A 121 -6.50 1.86 12.46
C LYS A 121 -6.04 0.75 13.42
N LEU A 122 -5.08 -0.06 12.96
CA LEU A 122 -4.39 -1.08 13.73
C LEU A 122 -3.08 -0.57 14.31
N GLY A 123 -2.30 0.16 13.51
CA GLY A 123 -1.03 0.73 13.92
C GLY A 123 -0.54 1.77 12.93
N LYS A 124 0.52 2.48 13.29
CA LYS A 124 1.10 3.55 12.47
C LYS A 124 2.61 3.61 12.64
N THR A 125 3.31 4.11 11.63
CA THR A 125 4.74 4.43 11.67
C THR A 125 5.07 5.55 10.70
N GLY A 126 6.29 6.08 10.76
CA GLY A 126 6.84 7.03 9.81
C GLY A 126 8.01 6.45 9.04
N TYR A 127 8.97 7.32 8.70
CA TYR A 127 10.24 6.90 8.14
C TYR A 127 11.15 6.39 9.26
N GLU A 128 11.49 5.14 9.17
CA GLU A 128 12.52 4.53 10.00
C GLU A 128 13.84 4.53 9.23
N LYS A 129 14.97 4.61 9.96
CA LYS A 129 16.29 4.59 9.34
C LYS A 129 16.79 3.15 9.13
N PHE A 130 15.91 2.28 8.65
CA PHE A 130 16.28 0.91 8.31
C PHE A 130 17.06 0.87 7.00
N GLU A 131 17.98 -0.06 6.90
CA GLU A 131 18.81 -0.24 5.71
C GLU A 131 18.29 -1.31 4.77
N THR A 132 17.35 -2.14 5.24
CA THR A 132 16.84 -3.28 4.48
C THR A 132 15.31 -3.28 4.35
N VAL A 133 14.84 -3.82 3.24
CA VAL A 133 13.41 -4.05 2.99
C VAL A 133 12.79 -4.99 4.01
N ALA A 134 13.54 -6.01 4.43
CA ALA A 134 13.08 -7.01 5.38
C ALA A 134 12.71 -6.40 6.75
N GLU A 135 13.46 -5.38 7.21
CA GLU A 135 13.17 -4.66 8.45
C GLU A 135 11.85 -3.89 8.35
N TYR A 136 11.61 -3.22 7.22
CA TYR A 136 10.33 -2.53 6.96
C TYR A 136 9.16 -3.51 6.88
N ILE A 137 9.29 -4.61 6.17
CA ILE A 137 8.25 -5.66 6.09
C ILE A 137 7.93 -6.20 7.49
N LYS A 138 8.95 -6.48 8.30
CA LYS A 138 8.78 -6.93 9.68
C LYS A 138 8.02 -5.89 10.51
N LEU A 139 8.41 -4.61 10.41
CA LEU A 139 7.71 -3.51 11.09
C LEU A 139 6.23 -3.47 10.69
N PHE A 140 5.90 -3.45 9.39
CA PHE A 140 4.51 -3.37 8.93
C PHE A 140 3.66 -4.56 9.42
N LYS A 141 4.24 -5.76 9.49
CA LYS A 141 3.56 -6.93 10.08
C LYS A 141 3.29 -6.79 11.57
N THR A 142 4.18 -6.12 12.31
CA THR A 142 3.98 -5.89 13.75
C THR A 142 2.90 -4.86 14.05
N LEU A 143 2.61 -3.93 13.13
CA LEU A 143 1.55 -2.93 13.31
C LEU A 143 0.15 -3.57 13.45
N ALA A 144 -0.05 -4.78 12.94
CA ALA A 144 -1.32 -5.51 13.08
C ALA A 144 -1.56 -6.11 14.48
N ARG A 145 -0.54 -6.05 15.36
CA ARG A 145 -0.57 -6.68 16.68
C ARG A 145 -0.66 -5.67 17.83
N GLN A 146 -0.74 -4.39 17.51
CA GLN A 146 -0.90 -3.31 18.48
C GLN A 146 -2.39 -3.05 18.72
#